data_d878f072c9fa38af02ec756b1adcc7a1
#
_entry.id   d878f072c9fa38af02ec756b1adcc7a1
#
_cell.length_a   1.000
_cell.length_b   1.000
_cell.length_c   1.000
_cell.angle_alpha   90.00
_cell.angle_beta   90.00
_cell.angle_gamma   90.00
#
_symmetry.space_group_name_H-M   'P 1'
#
loop_
_entity.id
_entity.type
_entity.pdbx_description
1 polymer ?
#
loop_
_entity_poly.entity_id
_entity_poly.type
_entity_poly.pdbx_seq_one_letter_code
_entity_poly.pdbx_strand_id
1 'polypeptide(L)'
;QYNCICLDKCCYYSFKLYFNTNVIKLMIKVKNLFKSFDNTEILRGISTSFEQGKTNLIIGQSGSGKTVFLKCLLGLFDYNNGSISYDSEKFSELSDNKKRILRSKIGMVFQGSALFDSMTILSNVMFPLRMFTDQSESEMQDRAELVLKRVNLLDVHSKMPNEASGGMQKRVAIARAIVNNPKYLFCDEPNSGLDPKTAIVIDNLIQEITKEYGMVTVVNSHDMNSVMEIGEKIIFLKDGEKAWEGSKETIFRTDNEAVSSFVYSSNLFKKVRQMYLKG
;
A
#
# COMPACT_ATOMS: atom_id res chain seq x y z
N GLN A 1 -15.96 26.82 46.31
CA GLN A 1 -16.51 27.46 45.10
C GLN A 1 -15.35 28.06 44.27
N TYR A 2 -14.79 27.31 43.36
CA TYR A 2 -14.06 27.85 42.21
C TYR A 2 -14.38 26.96 41.02
N ASN A 3 -15.19 27.50 40.11
CA ASN A 3 -15.41 26.94 38.78
C ASN A 3 -14.14 27.02 37.95
N CYS A 4 -13.54 25.90 37.59
CA CYS A 4 -12.50 25.83 36.57
C CYS A 4 -13.14 25.34 35.29
N ILE A 5 -13.41 26.28 34.39
CA ILE A 5 -13.72 26.00 32.97
C ILE A 5 -12.39 25.69 32.32
N CYS A 6 -12.12 24.41 32.07
CA CYS A 6 -10.95 23.96 31.34
C CYS A 6 -11.30 23.85 29.86
N LEU A 7 -10.82 24.82 29.10
CA LEU A 7 -10.92 24.85 27.62
C LEU A 7 -10.08 23.74 26.98
N ASP A 8 -10.69 23.03 26.07
CA ASP A 8 -10.23 21.81 25.36
C ASP A 8 -8.99 21.94 24.46
N LYS A 9 -8.07 22.83 24.72
CA LYS A 9 -6.84 23.01 23.90
C LYS A 9 -5.50 22.78 24.60
N CYS A 10 -5.47 22.61 25.91
CA CYS A 10 -4.21 22.43 26.65
C CYS A 10 -3.76 20.97 26.85
N CYS A 11 -4.67 19.99 26.75
CA CYS A 11 -4.28 18.57 26.90
C CYS A 11 -3.58 17.95 25.69
N TYR A 12 -3.68 18.56 24.51
CA TYR A 12 -3.09 17.99 23.29
C TYR A 12 -1.59 18.29 23.13
N TYR A 13 -1.07 19.33 23.80
CA TYR A 13 0.34 19.73 23.70
C TYR A 13 1.26 19.14 24.78
N SER A 14 0.73 18.71 25.91
CA SER A 14 1.55 18.14 27.00
C SER A 14 1.92 16.66 26.81
N PHE A 15 1.29 15.94 25.89
CA PHE A 15 1.60 14.53 25.63
C PHE A 15 2.77 14.31 24.67
N LYS A 16 3.30 15.38 24.09
CA LYS A 16 4.36 15.31 23.05
C LYS A 16 5.80 15.39 23.58
N LEU A 17 6.00 15.54 24.90
CA LEU A 17 7.32 15.85 25.47
C LEU A 17 7.98 14.74 26.31
N TYR A 18 7.41 13.53 26.41
CA TYR A 18 7.98 12.46 27.27
C TYR A 18 8.12 11.08 26.63
N PHE A 19 8.32 10.99 25.31
CA PHE A 19 8.77 9.73 24.72
C PHE A 19 9.93 9.95 23.77
N ASN A 20 11.12 10.13 24.36
CA ASN A 20 12.37 9.83 23.68
C ASN A 20 12.59 8.31 23.75
N THR A 21 11.61 7.54 23.28
CA THR A 21 11.75 6.13 22.98
C THR A 21 12.25 6.05 21.55
N ASN A 22 13.29 5.24 21.29
CA ASN A 22 13.71 4.83 19.96
C ASN A 22 12.47 4.29 19.22
N VAL A 23 11.76 5.15 18.50
CA VAL A 23 10.64 4.75 17.65
C VAL A 23 11.26 3.91 16.55
N ILE A 24 11.14 2.58 16.69
CA ILE A 24 11.59 1.65 15.64
C ILE A 24 10.81 2.03 14.38
N LYS A 25 11.50 2.68 13.45
CA LYS A 25 10.91 3.07 12.17
C LYS A 25 10.59 1.80 11.40
N LEU A 26 9.30 1.57 11.14
CA LEU A 26 8.87 0.43 10.32
C LEU A 26 9.56 0.48 8.96
N MET A 27 10.04 -0.66 8.48
CA MET A 27 10.74 -0.74 7.20
C MET A 27 10.67 -2.15 6.62
N ILE A 28 10.49 -2.24 5.32
CA ILE A 28 10.73 -3.48 4.58
C ILE A 28 12.03 -3.30 3.80
N LYS A 29 12.99 -4.21 4.00
CA LYS A 29 14.26 -4.22 3.25
C LYS A 29 14.33 -5.45 2.37
N VAL A 30 14.79 -5.25 1.14
CA VAL A 30 15.02 -6.31 0.16
C VAL A 30 16.48 -6.23 -0.27
N LYS A 31 17.17 -7.37 -0.29
CA LYS A 31 18.57 -7.45 -0.73
C LYS A 31 18.73 -8.60 -1.72
N ASN A 32 19.21 -8.26 -2.91
CA ASN A 32 19.59 -9.19 -4.00
C ASN A 32 18.53 -10.28 -4.23
N LEU A 33 17.28 -9.87 -4.42
CA LEU A 33 16.15 -10.79 -4.56
C LEU A 33 16.11 -11.35 -5.97
N PHE A 34 16.18 -12.68 -6.09
CA PHE A 34 16.03 -13.42 -7.33
C PHE A 34 14.81 -14.33 -7.27
N LYS A 35 14.05 -14.38 -8.36
CA LYS A 35 12.93 -15.30 -8.51
C LYS A 35 12.86 -15.83 -9.93
N SER A 36 12.83 -17.16 -10.04
CA SER A 36 12.58 -17.87 -11.31
C SER A 36 11.37 -18.76 -11.17
N PHE A 37 10.70 -19.01 -12.28
CA PHE A 37 9.75 -20.08 -12.46
C PHE A 37 10.29 -20.99 -13.55
N ASP A 38 10.43 -22.25 -13.24
CA ASP A 38 11.13 -23.23 -14.08
C ASP A 38 12.53 -22.67 -14.47
N ASN A 39 12.77 -22.45 -15.75
CA ASN A 39 14.03 -21.92 -16.25
C ASN A 39 13.97 -20.42 -16.62
N THR A 40 12.87 -19.73 -16.28
CA THR A 40 12.70 -18.32 -16.62
C THR A 40 12.94 -17.44 -15.42
N GLU A 41 13.98 -16.61 -15.44
CA GLU A 41 14.24 -15.60 -14.42
C GLU A 41 13.28 -14.42 -14.57
N ILE A 42 12.49 -14.17 -13.51
CA ILE A 42 11.53 -13.06 -13.46
C ILE A 42 12.05 -11.89 -12.64
N LEU A 43 12.75 -12.16 -11.52
CA LEU A 43 13.39 -11.12 -10.71
C LEU A 43 14.90 -11.39 -10.67
N ARG A 44 15.67 -10.32 -10.89
CA ARG A 44 17.13 -10.38 -11.13
C ARG A 44 17.86 -9.45 -10.18
N GLY A 45 18.06 -9.87 -8.92
CA GLY A 45 18.90 -9.16 -7.96
C GLY A 45 18.30 -7.85 -7.43
N ILE A 46 16.99 -7.75 -7.24
CA ILE A 46 16.34 -6.53 -6.77
C ILE A 46 16.79 -6.22 -5.34
N SER A 47 17.31 -5.00 -5.14
CA SER A 47 17.66 -4.45 -3.83
C SER A 47 17.01 -3.09 -3.63
N THR A 48 16.18 -2.95 -2.57
CA THR A 48 15.49 -1.70 -2.23
C THR A 48 14.98 -1.72 -0.79
N SER A 49 14.37 -0.62 -0.35
CA SER A 49 13.69 -0.52 0.93
C SER A 49 12.37 0.22 0.77
N PHE A 50 11.40 -0.07 1.63
CA PHE A 50 10.11 0.63 1.68
C PHE A 50 9.99 1.31 3.04
N GLU A 51 9.62 2.60 3.03
CA GLU A 51 9.70 3.48 4.18
C GLU A 51 8.32 3.73 4.79
N GLN A 52 8.28 3.84 6.11
CA GLN A 52 7.08 4.15 6.88
C GLN A 52 6.55 5.55 6.57
N GLY A 53 5.22 5.69 6.58
CA GLY A 53 4.52 6.95 6.36
C GLY A 53 4.60 7.47 4.93
N LYS A 54 5.15 6.66 4.01
CA LYS A 54 5.26 6.97 2.59
C LYS A 54 4.48 5.99 1.72
N THR A 55 3.93 6.50 0.63
CA THR A 55 3.47 5.69 -0.49
C THR A 55 4.68 5.31 -1.35
N ASN A 56 5.09 4.05 -1.24
CA ASN A 56 6.19 3.50 -2.01
C ASN A 56 5.60 2.83 -3.27
N LEU A 57 5.86 3.37 -4.44
CA LEU A 57 5.35 2.84 -5.70
C LEU A 57 6.36 1.90 -6.37
N ILE A 58 5.89 0.78 -6.85
CA ILE A 58 6.60 -0.09 -7.79
C ILE A 58 5.93 0.11 -9.15
N ILE A 59 6.68 0.67 -10.09
CA ILE A 59 6.18 0.97 -11.44
C ILE A 59 7.00 0.24 -12.50
N GLY A 60 6.45 0.14 -13.70
CA GLY A 60 7.09 -0.49 -14.86
C GLY A 60 6.07 -1.05 -15.84
N GLN A 61 6.53 -1.47 -16.99
CA GLN A 61 5.68 -2.06 -18.05
C GLN A 61 5.01 -3.36 -17.57
N SER A 62 3.94 -3.78 -18.26
CA SER A 62 3.38 -5.11 -18.08
C SER A 62 4.47 -6.17 -18.31
N GLY A 63 4.52 -7.20 -17.48
CA GLY A 63 5.55 -8.25 -17.55
C GLY A 63 6.89 -7.90 -16.90
N SER A 64 7.12 -6.69 -16.36
CA SER A 64 8.39 -6.30 -15.73
C SER A 64 8.68 -6.97 -14.37
N GLY A 65 7.77 -7.82 -13.85
CA GLY A 65 7.96 -8.54 -12.60
C GLY A 65 7.30 -7.92 -11.37
N LYS A 66 6.56 -6.80 -11.47
CA LYS A 66 5.93 -6.08 -10.34
C LYS A 66 5.07 -6.97 -9.43
N THR A 67 4.10 -7.68 -10.00
CA THR A 67 3.20 -8.56 -9.24
C THR A 67 3.95 -9.75 -8.63
N VAL A 68 4.97 -10.29 -9.31
CA VAL A 68 5.82 -11.36 -8.76
C VAL A 68 6.61 -10.82 -7.58
N PHE A 69 7.19 -9.62 -7.70
CA PHE A 69 7.91 -8.96 -6.64
C PHE A 69 7.01 -8.72 -5.42
N LEU A 70 5.80 -8.17 -5.62
CA LEU A 70 4.82 -7.97 -4.56
C LEU A 70 4.46 -9.28 -3.86
N LYS A 71 4.22 -10.36 -4.62
CA LYS A 71 3.91 -11.69 -4.06
C LYS A 71 5.06 -12.30 -3.27
N CYS A 72 6.31 -12.03 -3.66
CA CYS A 72 7.48 -12.41 -2.87
C CYS A 72 7.55 -11.62 -1.55
N LEU A 73 7.26 -10.31 -1.58
CA LEU A 73 7.18 -9.49 -0.36
C LEU A 73 6.13 -10.04 0.61
N LEU A 74 4.96 -10.43 0.13
CA LEU A 74 3.88 -11.01 0.94
C LEU A 74 4.18 -12.44 1.44
N GLY A 75 5.25 -13.07 0.95
CA GLY A 75 5.54 -14.48 1.22
C GLY A 75 4.50 -15.43 0.62
N LEU A 76 3.87 -15.04 -0.49
CA LEU A 76 2.99 -15.87 -1.32
C LEU A 76 3.78 -16.66 -2.36
N PHE A 77 4.94 -16.16 -2.74
CA PHE A 77 5.93 -16.86 -3.54
C PHE A 77 7.25 -16.94 -2.81
N ASP A 78 7.85 -18.12 -2.78
CA ASP A 78 9.22 -18.29 -2.36
C ASP A 78 10.15 -17.68 -3.41
N TYR A 79 11.32 -17.20 -2.98
CA TYR A 79 12.35 -16.65 -3.84
C TYR A 79 13.58 -17.56 -3.86
N ASN A 80 14.36 -17.52 -4.94
CA ASN A 80 15.48 -18.42 -5.14
C ASN A 80 16.73 -17.95 -4.39
N ASN A 81 16.96 -16.65 -4.31
CA ASN A 81 18.10 -16.06 -3.62
C ASN A 81 17.77 -14.66 -3.09
N GLY A 82 18.58 -14.17 -2.15
CA GLY A 82 18.42 -12.86 -1.54
C GLY A 82 17.75 -12.91 -0.18
N SER A 83 17.24 -11.77 0.28
CA SER A 83 16.51 -11.70 1.55
C SER A 83 15.46 -10.58 1.55
N ILE A 84 14.37 -10.84 2.24
CA ILE A 84 13.33 -9.88 2.59
C ILE A 84 13.29 -9.78 4.10
N SER A 85 13.35 -8.56 4.66
CA SER A 85 13.27 -8.32 6.10
C SER A 85 12.16 -7.34 6.40
N TYR A 86 11.36 -7.66 7.41
CA TYR A 86 10.37 -6.78 8.02
C TYR A 86 10.96 -6.25 9.32
N ASP A 87 11.13 -4.94 9.40
CA ASP A 87 11.88 -4.27 10.45
C ASP A 87 13.33 -4.82 10.51
N SER A 88 13.70 -5.57 11.52
CA SER A 88 15.03 -6.20 11.64
C SER A 88 15.02 -7.72 11.47
N GLU A 89 13.83 -8.34 11.30
CA GLU A 89 13.70 -9.79 11.20
C GLU A 89 13.61 -10.24 9.72
N LYS A 90 14.44 -11.19 9.32
CA LYS A 90 14.36 -11.78 7.97
C LYS A 90 13.15 -12.71 7.86
N PHE A 91 12.35 -12.54 6.82
CA PHE A 91 11.12 -13.31 6.61
C PHE A 91 11.37 -14.82 6.50
N SER A 92 12.47 -15.23 5.85
CA SER A 92 12.85 -16.65 5.69
C SER A 92 13.21 -17.34 7.01
N GLU A 93 13.65 -16.58 8.01
CA GLU A 93 14.08 -17.09 9.32
C GLU A 93 12.94 -17.10 10.36
N LEU A 94 11.75 -16.57 9.98
CA LEU A 94 10.61 -16.54 10.88
C LEU A 94 10.00 -17.93 11.03
N SER A 95 9.67 -18.31 12.27
CA SER A 95 8.84 -19.48 12.57
C SER A 95 7.40 -19.26 12.02
N ASP A 96 6.65 -20.35 11.84
CA ASP A 96 5.27 -20.26 11.32
C ASP A 96 4.37 -19.39 12.19
N ASN A 97 4.54 -19.43 13.52
CA ASN A 97 3.81 -18.56 14.44
C ASN A 97 4.16 -17.08 14.20
N LYS A 98 5.45 -16.75 14.05
CA LYS A 98 5.88 -15.37 13.72
C LYS A 98 5.38 -14.92 12.36
N LYS A 99 5.36 -15.80 11.34
CA LYS A 99 4.77 -15.53 10.04
C LYS A 99 3.27 -15.23 10.14
N ARG A 100 2.53 -16.00 10.97
CA ARG A 100 1.10 -15.74 11.22
C ARG A 100 0.89 -14.37 11.86
N ILE A 101 1.68 -14.02 12.88
CA ILE A 101 1.65 -12.70 13.53
C ILE A 101 2.00 -11.57 12.54
N LEU A 102 2.99 -11.78 11.67
CA LEU A 102 3.32 -10.80 10.65
C LEU A 102 2.16 -10.62 9.65
N ARG A 103 1.55 -11.71 9.19
CA ARG A 103 0.40 -11.66 8.27
C ARG A 103 -0.80 -10.91 8.86
N SER A 104 -1.06 -11.02 10.17
CA SER A 104 -2.12 -10.24 10.82
C SER A 104 -1.85 -8.72 10.82
N LYS A 105 -0.59 -8.30 10.60
CA LYS A 105 -0.17 -6.91 10.50
C LYS A 105 -0.08 -6.42 9.05
N ILE A 106 -0.46 -7.24 8.08
CA ILE A 106 -0.44 -6.92 6.64
C ILE A 106 -1.87 -6.75 6.15
N GLY A 107 -2.16 -5.60 5.53
CA GLY A 107 -3.35 -5.38 4.73
C GLY A 107 -3.04 -5.56 3.24
N MET A 108 -3.97 -6.12 2.48
CA MET A 108 -3.81 -6.32 1.03
C MET A 108 -5.04 -5.86 0.26
N VAL A 109 -4.80 -5.04 -0.76
CA VAL A 109 -5.79 -4.62 -1.77
C VAL A 109 -5.39 -5.25 -3.10
N PHE A 110 -6.21 -6.17 -3.59
CA PHE A 110 -5.98 -6.87 -4.86
C PHE A 110 -6.53 -6.09 -6.05
N GLN A 111 -5.99 -6.30 -7.23
CA GLN A 111 -6.40 -5.66 -8.48
C GLN A 111 -7.92 -5.80 -8.73
N GLY A 112 -8.49 -6.98 -8.55
CA GLY A 112 -9.93 -7.25 -8.71
C GLY A 112 -10.76 -7.03 -7.43
N SER A 113 -10.23 -6.28 -6.41
CA SER A 113 -10.84 -6.13 -5.07
C SER A 113 -10.92 -7.45 -4.27
N ALA A 114 -11.10 -8.58 -4.91
CA ALA A 114 -11.19 -9.94 -4.34
C ALA A 114 -12.16 -10.01 -3.14
N LEU A 115 -13.32 -9.36 -3.27
CA LEU A 115 -14.39 -9.47 -2.27
C LEU A 115 -15.04 -10.84 -2.38
N PHE A 116 -15.52 -11.36 -1.26
CA PHE A 116 -16.29 -12.59 -1.21
C PHE A 116 -17.73 -12.30 -1.65
N ASP A 117 -18.13 -12.79 -2.81
CA ASP A 117 -19.46 -12.54 -3.40
C ASP A 117 -20.61 -13.14 -2.55
N SER A 118 -20.30 -14.14 -1.73
CA SER A 118 -21.25 -14.78 -0.81
C SER A 118 -21.42 -14.05 0.53
N MET A 119 -20.73 -12.93 0.74
CA MET A 119 -20.73 -12.15 1.97
C MET A 119 -21.19 -10.73 1.70
N THR A 120 -21.92 -10.14 2.65
CA THR A 120 -22.25 -8.71 2.62
C THR A 120 -20.96 -7.85 2.69
N ILE A 121 -21.09 -6.56 2.36
CA ILE A 121 -19.99 -5.60 2.49
C ILE A 121 -19.46 -5.56 3.91
N LEU A 122 -20.34 -5.49 4.92
CA LEU A 122 -19.93 -5.50 6.32
C LEU A 122 -19.17 -6.78 6.67
N SER A 123 -19.67 -7.94 6.29
CA SER A 123 -19.03 -9.24 6.54
C SER A 123 -17.68 -9.37 5.86
N ASN A 124 -17.52 -8.82 4.64
CA ASN A 124 -16.24 -8.73 3.95
C ASN A 124 -15.22 -7.92 4.75
N VAL A 125 -15.63 -6.77 5.30
CA VAL A 125 -14.75 -5.91 6.10
C VAL A 125 -14.39 -6.55 7.43
N MET A 126 -15.34 -7.24 8.10
CA MET A 126 -15.11 -7.95 9.36
C MET A 126 -14.22 -9.20 9.21
N PHE A 127 -14.11 -9.76 8.01
CA PHE A 127 -13.43 -11.04 7.78
C PHE A 127 -12.00 -11.12 8.37
N PRO A 128 -11.11 -10.12 8.22
CA PRO A 128 -9.78 -10.17 8.84
C PRO A 128 -9.84 -10.17 10.38
N LEU A 129 -10.81 -9.50 10.99
CA LEU A 129 -10.96 -9.49 12.45
C LEU A 129 -11.34 -10.88 12.95
N ARG A 130 -12.27 -11.58 12.28
CA ARG A 130 -12.63 -12.97 12.60
C ARG A 130 -11.46 -13.94 12.47
N MET A 131 -10.52 -13.67 11.55
CA MET A 131 -9.37 -14.53 11.29
C MET A 131 -8.21 -14.32 12.27
N PHE A 132 -8.05 -13.10 12.80
CA PHE A 132 -6.83 -12.71 13.49
C PHE A 132 -7.03 -12.14 14.89
N THR A 133 -8.29 -12.00 15.36
CA THR A 133 -8.59 -11.44 16.68
C THR A 133 -9.60 -12.31 17.42
N ASP A 134 -9.66 -12.13 18.74
CA ASP A 134 -10.65 -12.78 19.63
C ASP A 134 -11.74 -11.79 20.04
N GLN A 135 -12.00 -10.74 19.24
CA GLN A 135 -13.04 -9.73 19.51
C GLN A 135 -14.43 -10.32 19.40
N SER A 136 -15.37 -9.79 20.17
CA SER A 136 -16.79 -10.09 20.03
C SER A 136 -17.35 -9.61 18.69
N GLU A 137 -18.47 -10.20 18.25
CA GLU A 137 -19.12 -9.81 17.00
C GLU A 137 -19.51 -8.31 17.00
N SER A 138 -19.95 -7.77 18.14
CA SER A 138 -20.27 -6.35 18.28
C SER A 138 -19.05 -5.45 18.11
N GLU A 139 -17.91 -5.79 18.75
CA GLU A 139 -16.68 -5.03 18.62
C GLU A 139 -16.14 -5.06 17.18
N MET A 140 -16.23 -6.21 16.51
CA MET A 140 -15.86 -6.35 15.10
C MET A 140 -16.74 -5.51 14.20
N GLN A 141 -18.07 -5.47 14.48
CA GLN A 141 -19.01 -4.64 13.73
C GLN A 141 -18.72 -3.16 13.91
N ASP A 142 -18.57 -2.67 15.14
CA ASP A 142 -18.26 -1.27 15.45
C ASP A 142 -16.97 -0.84 14.72
N ARG A 143 -15.95 -1.69 14.73
CA ARG A 143 -14.70 -1.44 14.03
C ARG A 143 -14.86 -1.42 12.50
N ALA A 144 -15.64 -2.32 11.95
CA ALA A 144 -15.93 -2.37 10.51
C ALA A 144 -16.72 -1.14 10.05
N GLU A 145 -17.71 -0.70 10.83
CA GLU A 145 -18.48 0.53 10.54
C GLU A 145 -17.59 1.77 10.55
N LEU A 146 -16.68 1.86 11.51
CA LEU A 146 -15.71 2.96 11.59
C LEU A 146 -14.82 3.04 10.35
N VAL A 147 -14.30 1.92 9.88
CA VAL A 147 -13.44 1.93 8.66
C VAL A 147 -14.26 2.11 7.39
N LEU A 148 -15.50 1.61 7.30
CA LEU A 148 -16.42 1.91 6.19
C LEU A 148 -16.69 3.40 6.09
N LYS A 149 -16.99 4.05 7.21
CA LYS A 149 -17.14 5.51 7.28
C LYS A 149 -15.85 6.24 6.85
N ARG A 150 -14.67 5.74 7.27
CA ARG A 150 -13.37 6.34 6.88
C ARG A 150 -13.13 6.30 5.36
N VAL A 151 -13.62 5.30 4.68
CA VAL A 151 -13.53 5.21 3.21
C VAL A 151 -14.74 5.84 2.49
N ASN A 152 -15.54 6.64 3.18
CA ASN A 152 -16.74 7.30 2.67
C ASN A 152 -17.78 6.32 2.09
N LEU A 153 -18.06 5.26 2.81
CA LEU A 153 -19.14 4.31 2.52
C LEU A 153 -20.13 4.29 3.68
N LEU A 154 -21.33 4.83 3.45
CA LEU A 154 -22.44 4.86 4.39
C LEU A 154 -23.58 4.01 3.84
N ASP A 155 -24.36 3.41 4.72
CA ASP A 155 -25.60 2.65 4.40
C ASP A 155 -25.38 1.51 3.37
N VAL A 156 -24.21 0.83 3.47
CA VAL A 156 -23.84 -0.26 2.55
C VAL A 156 -23.73 -1.62 3.24
N HIS A 157 -23.98 -1.71 4.53
CA HIS A 157 -23.65 -2.87 5.38
C HIS A 157 -24.25 -4.17 4.87
N SER A 158 -25.54 -4.15 4.49
CA SER A 158 -26.30 -5.32 4.02
C SER A 158 -26.15 -5.60 2.53
N LYS A 159 -25.54 -4.68 1.76
CA LYS A 159 -25.34 -4.88 0.32
C LYS A 159 -24.35 -6.00 0.03
N MET A 160 -24.57 -6.69 -1.07
CA MET A 160 -23.62 -7.64 -1.63
C MET A 160 -22.62 -6.93 -2.54
N PRO A 161 -21.42 -7.49 -2.79
CA PRO A 161 -20.42 -6.87 -3.66
C PRO A 161 -20.94 -6.52 -5.07
N ASN A 162 -21.79 -7.34 -5.66
CA ASN A 162 -22.38 -7.13 -6.98
C ASN A 162 -23.37 -5.95 -7.04
N GLU A 163 -23.86 -5.48 -5.91
CA GLU A 163 -24.73 -4.31 -5.80
C GLU A 163 -23.94 -3.00 -5.66
N ALA A 164 -22.61 -3.08 -5.57
CA ALA A 164 -21.71 -1.97 -5.41
C ALA A 164 -21.02 -1.61 -6.73
N SER A 165 -20.85 -0.30 -7.03
CA SER A 165 -20.06 0.15 -8.17
C SER A 165 -18.59 -0.25 -8.02
N GLY A 166 -17.82 -0.27 -9.11
CA GLY A 166 -16.38 -0.61 -9.08
C GLY A 166 -15.59 0.25 -8.09
N GLY A 167 -15.84 1.56 -8.04
CA GLY A 167 -15.22 2.45 -7.06
C GLY A 167 -15.64 2.15 -5.61
N MET A 168 -16.87 1.74 -5.37
CA MET A 168 -17.32 1.28 -4.05
C MET A 168 -16.63 -0.02 -3.66
N GLN A 169 -16.52 -1.00 -4.56
CA GLN A 169 -15.84 -2.26 -4.30
C GLN A 169 -14.35 -2.03 -3.94
N LYS A 170 -13.66 -1.10 -4.62
CA LYS A 170 -12.29 -0.73 -4.26
C LYS A 170 -12.20 -0.14 -2.85
N ARG A 171 -13.11 0.75 -2.48
CA ARG A 171 -13.17 1.31 -1.12
C ARG A 171 -13.47 0.25 -0.06
N VAL A 172 -14.36 -0.71 -0.35
CA VAL A 172 -14.60 -1.87 0.55
C VAL A 172 -13.34 -2.71 0.71
N ALA A 173 -12.59 -2.97 -0.38
CA ALA A 173 -11.33 -3.69 -0.32
C ALA A 173 -10.27 -2.95 0.52
N ILE A 174 -10.21 -1.62 0.44
CA ILE A 174 -9.35 -0.79 1.30
C ILE A 174 -9.82 -0.88 2.76
N ALA A 175 -11.12 -0.73 3.04
CA ALA A 175 -11.67 -0.86 4.40
C ALA A 175 -11.31 -2.22 5.02
N ARG A 176 -11.50 -3.32 4.25
CA ARG A 176 -11.11 -4.67 4.67
C ARG A 176 -9.61 -4.78 4.95
N ALA A 177 -8.76 -4.15 4.13
CA ALA A 177 -7.33 -4.19 4.30
C ALA A 177 -6.85 -3.45 5.57
N ILE A 178 -7.55 -2.40 6.01
CA ILE A 178 -7.13 -1.56 7.15
C ILE A 178 -7.87 -1.87 8.45
N VAL A 179 -8.89 -2.73 8.44
CA VAL A 179 -9.77 -2.96 9.60
C VAL A 179 -8.99 -3.45 10.82
N ASN A 180 -7.94 -4.24 10.63
CA ASN A 180 -7.09 -4.79 11.70
C ASN A 180 -5.87 -3.91 12.04
N ASN A 181 -5.90 -2.61 11.75
CA ASN A 181 -4.79 -1.67 12.00
C ASN A 181 -3.43 -2.20 11.51
N PRO A 182 -3.27 -2.49 10.21
CA PRO A 182 -2.04 -3.08 9.71
C PRO A 182 -0.85 -2.13 9.84
N LYS A 183 0.36 -2.70 9.96
CA LYS A 183 1.62 -1.96 9.88
C LYS A 183 2.11 -1.80 8.44
N TYR A 184 1.70 -2.70 7.58
CA TYR A 184 2.10 -2.79 6.17
C TYR A 184 0.85 -2.91 5.30
N LEU A 185 0.74 -2.06 4.29
CA LEU A 185 -0.34 -2.09 3.32
C LEU A 185 0.25 -2.36 1.93
N PHE A 186 -0.26 -3.38 1.26
CA PHE A 186 0.12 -3.70 -0.11
C PHE A 186 -1.10 -3.50 -1.02
N CYS A 187 -0.88 -2.84 -2.16
CA CYS A 187 -1.92 -2.60 -3.15
C CYS A 187 -1.40 -3.04 -4.54
N ASP A 188 -2.09 -3.97 -5.16
CA ASP A 188 -1.78 -4.40 -6.51
C ASP A 188 -2.77 -3.76 -7.49
N GLU A 189 -2.34 -2.74 -8.21
CA GLU A 189 -3.13 -1.94 -9.15
C GLU A 189 -4.52 -1.52 -8.59
N PRO A 190 -4.54 -0.77 -7.47
CA PRO A 190 -5.78 -0.51 -6.70
C PRO A 190 -6.83 0.28 -7.49
N ASN A 191 -6.43 1.09 -8.46
CA ASN A 191 -7.28 1.93 -9.29
C ASN A 191 -7.58 1.35 -10.68
N SER A 192 -7.10 0.15 -10.99
CA SER A 192 -7.33 -0.51 -12.26
C SER A 192 -8.83 -0.69 -12.56
N GLY A 193 -9.23 -0.36 -13.80
CA GLY A 193 -10.60 -0.48 -14.28
C GLY A 193 -11.54 0.63 -13.83
N LEU A 194 -11.04 1.70 -13.22
CA LEU A 194 -11.80 2.89 -12.82
C LEU A 194 -11.64 4.02 -13.84
N ASP A 195 -12.62 4.92 -13.88
CA ASP A 195 -12.46 6.18 -14.59
C ASP A 195 -11.39 7.06 -13.93
N PRO A 196 -10.75 7.99 -14.66
CA PRO A 196 -9.63 8.79 -14.15
C PRO A 196 -9.95 9.58 -12.87
N LYS A 197 -11.16 10.11 -12.75
CA LYS A 197 -11.58 10.88 -11.57
C LYS A 197 -11.68 9.98 -10.32
N THR A 198 -12.29 8.84 -10.48
CA THR A 198 -12.42 7.85 -9.39
C THR A 198 -11.06 7.25 -9.03
N ALA A 199 -10.16 7.02 -10.00
CA ALA A 199 -8.80 6.55 -9.77
C ALA A 199 -8.01 7.49 -8.84
N ILE A 200 -8.03 8.80 -9.12
CA ILE A 200 -7.39 9.83 -8.27
C ILE A 200 -7.95 9.79 -6.83
N VAL A 201 -9.26 9.62 -6.67
CA VAL A 201 -9.87 9.53 -5.33
C VAL A 201 -9.37 8.32 -4.57
N ILE A 202 -9.19 7.17 -5.22
CA ILE A 202 -8.63 5.95 -4.59
C ILE A 202 -7.16 6.15 -4.21
N ASP A 203 -6.36 6.74 -5.10
CA ASP A 203 -4.95 7.03 -4.83
C ASP A 203 -4.77 7.96 -3.63
N ASN A 204 -5.51 9.07 -3.59
CA ASN A 204 -5.49 10.01 -2.47
C ASN A 204 -5.95 9.35 -1.16
N LEU A 205 -6.99 8.53 -1.20
CA LEU A 205 -7.46 7.77 -0.03
C LEU A 205 -6.35 6.85 0.51
N ILE A 206 -5.63 6.14 -0.35
CA ILE A 206 -4.49 5.28 0.06
C ILE A 206 -3.40 6.13 0.70
N GLN A 207 -3.05 7.29 0.13
CA GLN A 207 -2.02 8.18 0.69
C GLN A 207 -2.43 8.75 2.05
N GLU A 208 -3.67 9.22 2.19
CA GLU A 208 -4.20 9.74 3.45
C GLU A 208 -4.14 8.69 4.57
N ILE A 209 -4.65 7.49 4.29
CA ILE A 209 -4.65 6.36 5.22
C ILE A 209 -3.21 5.95 5.58
N THR A 210 -2.29 5.95 4.62
CA THR A 210 -0.87 5.67 4.84
C THR A 210 -0.29 6.61 5.90
N LYS A 211 -0.57 7.90 5.81
CA LYS A 211 -0.07 8.92 6.75
C LYS A 211 -0.78 8.83 8.09
N GLU A 212 -2.10 8.69 8.07
CA GLU A 212 -2.92 8.60 9.27
C GLU A 212 -2.53 7.41 10.17
N TYR A 213 -2.35 6.24 9.58
CA TYR A 213 -1.98 5.02 10.31
C TYR A 213 -0.47 4.84 10.47
N GLY A 214 0.36 5.69 9.85
CA GLY A 214 1.81 5.57 9.89
C GLY A 214 2.34 4.25 9.31
N MET A 215 1.69 3.73 8.27
CA MET A 215 2.03 2.44 7.66
C MET A 215 3.20 2.54 6.68
N VAL A 216 3.82 1.40 6.40
CA VAL A 216 4.61 1.21 5.17
C VAL A 216 3.64 0.77 4.08
N THR A 217 3.38 1.63 3.11
CA THR A 217 2.49 1.30 1.99
C THR A 217 3.28 1.04 0.72
N VAL A 218 3.02 -0.10 0.07
CA VAL A 218 3.63 -0.51 -1.20
C VAL A 218 2.52 -0.65 -2.24
N VAL A 219 2.60 0.11 -3.31
CA VAL A 219 1.60 0.13 -4.39
C VAL A 219 2.24 -0.26 -5.70
N ASN A 220 1.76 -1.33 -6.33
CA ASN A 220 2.06 -1.59 -7.74
C ASN A 220 1.17 -0.72 -8.62
N SER A 221 1.75 -0.05 -9.59
CA SER A 221 0.99 0.68 -10.62
C SER A 221 1.74 0.71 -11.95
N HIS A 222 1.02 0.83 -13.04
CA HIS A 222 1.53 1.19 -14.36
C HIS A 222 0.99 2.56 -14.81
N ASP A 223 0.17 3.21 -13.98
CA ASP A 223 -0.45 4.51 -14.28
C ASP A 223 0.44 5.67 -13.81
N MET A 224 0.85 6.51 -14.77
CA MET A 224 1.65 7.69 -14.48
C MET A 224 0.89 8.77 -13.71
N ASN A 225 -0.46 8.79 -13.75
CA ASN A 225 -1.23 9.69 -12.91
C ASN A 225 -1.05 9.35 -11.43
N SER A 226 -1.14 8.07 -11.05
CA SER A 226 -0.85 7.62 -9.68
C SER A 226 0.57 8.00 -9.25
N VAL A 227 1.56 7.87 -10.16
CA VAL A 227 2.94 8.26 -9.88
C VAL A 227 3.03 9.74 -9.50
N MET A 228 2.33 10.60 -10.24
CA MET A 228 2.31 12.04 -9.99
C MET A 228 1.54 12.42 -8.72
N GLU A 229 0.43 11.76 -8.46
CA GLU A 229 -0.40 12.06 -7.30
C GLU A 229 0.29 11.60 -6.00
N ILE A 230 0.65 10.34 -5.88
CA ILE A 230 1.03 9.72 -4.61
C ILE A 230 2.46 9.16 -4.54
N GLY A 231 3.29 9.32 -5.59
CA GLY A 231 4.63 8.74 -5.68
C GLY A 231 5.68 9.40 -4.79
N GLU A 232 5.68 9.16 -3.49
CA GLU A 232 6.67 9.72 -2.55
C GLU A 232 8.02 8.99 -2.62
N LYS A 233 8.01 7.68 -2.89
CA LYS A 233 9.16 6.87 -3.26
C LYS A 233 8.77 5.97 -4.41
N ILE A 234 9.57 5.94 -5.46
CA ILE A 234 9.27 5.24 -6.71
C ILE A 234 10.41 4.30 -7.03
N ILE A 235 10.07 3.05 -7.32
CA ILE A 235 10.98 2.01 -7.78
C ILE A 235 10.53 1.61 -9.17
N PHE A 236 11.37 1.85 -10.17
CA PHE A 236 11.08 1.48 -11.55
C PHE A 236 11.70 0.12 -11.87
N LEU A 237 10.85 -0.84 -12.22
CA LEU A 237 11.25 -2.18 -12.64
C LEU A 237 11.22 -2.29 -14.17
N LYS A 238 12.29 -2.82 -14.72
CA LYS A 238 12.42 -3.19 -16.14
C LYS A 238 13.10 -4.55 -16.23
N ASP A 239 12.54 -5.45 -16.99
CA ASP A 239 13.10 -6.78 -17.28
C ASP A 239 13.54 -7.56 -16.02
N GLY A 240 12.78 -7.44 -14.93
CA GLY A 240 13.08 -8.10 -13.66
C GLY A 240 14.10 -7.39 -12.78
N GLU A 241 14.65 -6.27 -13.19
CA GLU A 241 15.67 -5.50 -12.46
C GLU A 241 15.12 -4.17 -11.96
N LYS A 242 15.73 -3.63 -10.89
CA LYS A 242 15.50 -2.25 -10.47
C LYS A 242 16.33 -1.31 -11.36
N ALA A 243 15.70 -0.75 -12.39
CA ALA A 243 16.36 0.14 -13.34
C ALA A 243 16.53 1.56 -12.78
N TRP A 244 15.68 1.99 -11.83
CA TRP A 244 15.76 3.31 -11.21
C TRP A 244 15.01 3.35 -9.88
N GLU A 245 15.40 4.31 -9.02
CA GLU A 245 14.73 4.62 -7.76
C GLU A 245 14.81 6.13 -7.51
N GLY A 246 13.69 6.74 -7.08
CA GLY A 246 13.59 8.17 -6.80
C GLY A 246 12.22 8.56 -6.26
N SER A 247 11.75 9.77 -6.58
CA SER A 247 10.45 10.30 -6.20
C SER A 247 9.75 10.97 -7.39
N LYS A 248 8.50 11.39 -7.20
CA LYS A 248 7.75 12.12 -8.23
C LYS A 248 8.42 13.44 -8.65
N GLU A 249 9.19 14.08 -7.77
CA GLU A 249 9.95 15.30 -8.06
C GLU A 249 11.17 15.02 -8.96
N THR A 250 11.75 13.82 -8.84
CA THR A 250 12.99 13.46 -9.55
C THR A 250 12.75 12.68 -10.84
N ILE A 251 11.60 12.02 -11.00
CA ILE A 251 11.32 11.16 -12.17
C ILE A 251 11.35 11.92 -13.50
N PHE A 252 10.97 13.21 -13.52
CA PHE A 252 11.00 14.04 -14.72
C PHE A 252 12.36 14.71 -14.99
N ARG A 253 13.30 14.61 -14.05
CA ARG A 253 14.65 15.17 -14.15
C ARG A 253 15.71 14.12 -14.44
N THR A 254 15.35 12.84 -14.41
CA THR A 254 16.31 11.76 -14.64
C THR A 254 16.65 11.60 -16.13
N ASP A 255 17.92 11.33 -16.41
CA ASP A 255 18.40 10.95 -17.73
C ASP A 255 18.43 9.43 -17.95
N ASN A 256 17.86 8.65 -17.01
CA ASN A 256 17.75 7.21 -17.16
C ASN A 256 16.86 6.86 -18.36
N GLU A 257 17.43 6.21 -19.36
CA GLU A 257 16.76 5.87 -20.63
C GLU A 257 15.54 4.97 -20.42
N ALA A 258 15.60 4.02 -19.47
CA ALA A 258 14.50 3.12 -19.17
C ALA A 258 13.29 3.87 -18.60
N VAL A 259 13.52 4.83 -17.70
CA VAL A 259 12.49 5.72 -17.16
C VAL A 259 11.96 6.64 -18.25
N SER A 260 12.87 7.26 -19.02
CA SER A 260 12.50 8.19 -20.08
C SER A 260 11.61 7.54 -21.14
N SER A 261 11.92 6.33 -21.56
CA SER A 261 11.12 5.60 -22.55
C SER A 261 9.73 5.24 -22.03
N PHE A 262 9.59 4.96 -20.73
CA PHE A 262 8.33 4.64 -20.09
C PHE A 262 7.47 5.90 -19.85
N VAL A 263 8.04 6.90 -19.18
CA VAL A 263 7.34 8.12 -18.77
C VAL A 263 6.93 8.95 -19.98
N TYR A 264 7.80 9.09 -20.99
CA TYR A 264 7.56 9.93 -22.18
C TYR A 264 6.97 9.19 -23.37
N SER A 265 6.39 8.02 -23.14
CA SER A 265 5.54 7.35 -24.14
C SER A 265 4.33 8.23 -24.52
N SER A 266 3.83 9.08 -23.61
CA SER A 266 2.75 10.04 -23.83
C SER A 266 3.27 11.43 -24.17
N ASN A 267 2.65 12.08 -25.15
CA ASN A 267 2.96 13.48 -25.54
C ASN A 267 2.70 14.49 -24.40
N LEU A 268 1.77 14.20 -23.51
CA LEU A 268 1.49 15.02 -22.32
C LEU A 268 2.72 15.09 -21.42
N PHE A 269 3.28 13.94 -21.06
CA PHE A 269 4.44 13.89 -20.16
C PHE A 269 5.73 14.42 -20.81
N LYS A 270 5.86 14.37 -22.15
CA LYS A 270 6.94 15.09 -22.86
C LYS A 270 6.87 16.61 -22.63
N LYS A 271 5.67 17.21 -22.68
CA LYS A 271 5.46 18.63 -22.38
C LYS A 271 5.75 18.95 -20.92
N VAL A 272 5.30 18.11 -20.00
CA VAL A 272 5.58 18.26 -18.56
C VAL A 272 7.09 18.30 -18.31
N ARG A 273 7.88 17.38 -18.89
CA ARG A 273 9.36 17.41 -18.77
C ARG A 273 9.95 18.74 -19.17
N GLN A 274 9.52 19.29 -20.32
CA GLN A 274 10.05 20.57 -20.81
C GLN A 274 9.81 21.72 -19.82
N MET A 275 8.74 21.66 -19.05
CA MET A 275 8.47 22.65 -17.98
C MET A 275 9.40 22.45 -16.78
N TYR A 276 9.64 21.20 -16.37
CA TYR A 276 10.55 20.88 -15.26
C TYR A 276 12.04 21.15 -15.57
N LEU A 277 12.46 21.11 -16.84
CA LEU A 277 13.83 21.41 -17.26
C LEU A 277 14.09 22.91 -17.46
N LYS A 278 13.04 23.74 -17.54
CA LYS A 278 13.16 25.19 -17.74
C LYS A 278 13.09 26.00 -16.43
N GLY A 279 12.72 25.39 -15.32
CA GLY A 279 12.70 25.99 -13.97
C GLY A 279 13.79 25.37 -13.09
#